data_11e535e8f038ba633d77cac95d65c25b
#
_entry.id   11e535e8f038ba633d77cac95d65c25b
#
_cell.length_a   1.000
_cell.length_b   1.000
_cell.length_c   1.000
_cell.angle_alpha   90.00
_cell.angle_beta   90.00
_cell.angle_gamma   90.00
#
_symmetry.space_group_name_H-M   'P 1'
#
loop_
_entity.id
_entity.type
_entity.pdbx_description
1 polymer ?
#
loop_
_entity_poly.entity_id
_entity_poly.type
_entity_poly.pdbx_seq_one_letter_code
_entity_poly.pdbx_strand_id
1 'polypeptide(L)'
;MTPKVITIAQQKGGTGKTTLAVHLALAFITYHNLKVAIIDTDPQGSLGKWFMIRSKINLKNGDLTFKTASLWGAQYESKILKQQHDIVIIDTPPKLEADARPAIEASDLVLIPISPSPVDFWATEPIIEIAKRAKKRIMIQINRANPRAKLMKKTYAYIKDLGVKKTNTLIGHRQIYVASMGEGKTVIEKQRKGKAAQEIAALSSEIYSTLH
;
A
#
# COMPACT_ATOMS: atom_id res chain seq x y z
N MET A 1 -21.66 -2.41 1.71
CA MET A 1 -20.61 -1.67 0.95
C MET A 1 -20.07 -2.61 -0.12
N THR A 2 -19.73 -2.12 -1.33
CA THR A 2 -19.12 -2.97 -2.36
C THR A 2 -17.65 -3.21 -2.02
N PRO A 3 -17.19 -4.46 -1.86
CA PRO A 3 -15.81 -4.77 -1.53
C PRO A 3 -14.82 -4.24 -2.56
N LYS A 4 -13.67 -3.72 -2.11
CA LYS A 4 -12.65 -3.10 -2.97
C LYS A 4 -11.30 -3.80 -2.85
N VAL A 5 -10.55 -3.81 -3.95
CA VAL A 5 -9.19 -4.32 -4.01
C VAL A 5 -8.22 -3.17 -4.25
N ILE A 6 -7.20 -3.07 -3.43
CA ILE A 6 -6.09 -2.11 -3.56
C ILE A 6 -4.82 -2.89 -3.84
N THR A 7 -4.21 -2.69 -5.00
CA THR A 7 -2.89 -3.24 -5.29
C THR A 7 -1.82 -2.20 -5.04
N ILE A 8 -0.84 -2.51 -4.19
CA ILE A 8 0.30 -1.64 -3.93
C ILE A 8 1.47 -2.12 -4.80
N ALA A 9 1.81 -1.34 -5.82
CA ALA A 9 2.74 -1.74 -6.84
C ALA A 9 3.85 -0.69 -7.07
N GLN A 10 5.10 -1.13 -7.12
CA GLN A 10 6.26 -0.33 -7.51
C GLN A 10 7.43 -1.27 -7.82
N GLN A 11 8.09 -1.08 -8.97
CA GLN A 11 9.20 -1.93 -9.40
C GLN A 11 10.45 -1.74 -8.55
N LYS A 12 10.65 -0.55 -8.01
CA LYS A 12 11.80 -0.29 -7.16
C LYS A 12 11.62 -0.92 -5.77
N GLY A 13 12.65 -1.64 -5.30
CA GLY A 13 12.72 -2.11 -3.93
C GLY A 13 12.86 -0.96 -2.93
N GLY A 14 12.35 -1.16 -1.70
CA GLY A 14 12.53 -0.20 -0.61
C GLY A 14 11.65 1.05 -0.65
N THR A 15 10.69 1.17 -1.55
CA THR A 15 9.75 2.31 -1.62
C THR A 15 8.68 2.29 -0.52
N GLY A 16 8.61 1.19 0.25
CA GLY A 16 7.68 1.05 1.37
C GLY A 16 6.35 0.40 1.02
N LYS A 17 6.27 -0.45 -0.02
CA LYS A 17 5.05 -1.19 -0.40
C LYS A 17 4.47 -1.95 0.79
N THR A 18 5.21 -2.90 1.32
CA THR A 18 4.79 -3.73 2.46
C THR A 18 4.47 -2.90 3.71
N THR A 19 5.30 -1.90 4.01
CA THR A 19 5.03 -0.97 5.12
C THR A 19 3.69 -0.27 4.93
N LEU A 20 3.43 0.23 3.73
CA LEU A 20 2.18 0.92 3.41
C LEU A 20 0.98 -0.03 3.47
N ALA A 21 1.12 -1.27 2.94
CA ALA A 21 0.07 -2.29 2.98
C ALA A 21 -0.40 -2.58 4.41
N VAL A 22 0.55 -2.84 5.29
CA VAL A 22 0.29 -3.15 6.71
C VAL A 22 -0.38 -1.97 7.43
N HIS A 23 0.18 -0.77 7.27
CA HIS A 23 -0.33 0.42 7.97
C HIS A 23 -1.72 0.82 7.48
N LEU A 24 -1.99 0.73 6.17
CA LEU A 24 -3.33 0.99 5.61
C LEU A 24 -4.35 -0.06 6.08
N ALA A 25 -3.97 -1.34 6.12
CA ALA A 25 -4.87 -2.38 6.59
C ALA A 25 -5.36 -2.10 8.01
N LEU A 26 -4.42 -1.82 8.93
CA LEU A 26 -4.78 -1.50 10.31
C LEU A 26 -5.51 -0.16 10.43
N ALA A 27 -5.25 0.80 9.55
CA ALA A 27 -6.00 2.06 9.54
C ALA A 27 -7.46 1.85 9.09
N PHE A 28 -7.70 1.05 8.06
CA PHE A 28 -9.07 0.74 7.63
C PHE A 28 -9.85 0.00 8.71
N ILE A 29 -9.23 -0.94 9.42
CA ILE A 29 -9.85 -1.61 10.57
C ILE A 29 -10.14 -0.59 11.68
N THR A 30 -9.14 0.20 12.09
CA THR A 30 -9.21 1.03 13.29
C THR A 30 -10.08 2.28 13.11
N TYR A 31 -10.02 2.92 11.95
CA TYR A 31 -10.67 4.22 11.72
C TYR A 31 -11.94 4.14 10.89
N HIS A 32 -12.10 3.07 10.10
CA HIS A 32 -13.25 2.89 9.22
C HIS A 32 -14.10 1.67 9.59
N ASN A 33 -13.68 0.89 10.62
CA ASN A 33 -14.39 -0.31 11.10
C ASN A 33 -14.67 -1.33 9.99
N LEU A 34 -13.67 -1.58 9.15
CA LEU A 34 -13.76 -2.47 7.98
C LEU A 34 -13.10 -3.81 8.26
N LYS A 35 -13.60 -4.87 7.64
CA LYS A 35 -12.93 -6.17 7.55
C LYS A 35 -11.91 -6.13 6.41
N VAL A 36 -10.66 -6.42 6.71
CA VAL A 36 -9.54 -6.26 5.76
C VAL A 36 -8.79 -7.56 5.58
N ALA A 37 -8.52 -7.92 4.32
CA ALA A 37 -7.57 -8.97 3.99
C ALA A 37 -6.31 -8.38 3.36
N ILE A 38 -5.15 -8.98 3.65
CA ILE A 38 -3.89 -8.69 2.98
C ILE A 38 -3.38 -9.95 2.29
N ILE A 39 -2.97 -9.81 1.04
CA ILE A 39 -2.33 -10.86 0.26
C ILE A 39 -0.86 -10.49 0.06
N ASP A 40 0.06 -11.34 0.55
CA ASP A 40 1.49 -11.24 0.25
C ASP A 40 1.78 -12.02 -1.04
N THR A 41 2.23 -11.33 -2.07
CA THR A 41 2.64 -11.97 -3.32
C THR A 41 4.15 -11.88 -3.55
N ASP A 42 4.91 -11.32 -2.57
CA ASP A 42 6.36 -11.23 -2.64
C ASP A 42 7.00 -12.53 -2.10
N PRO A 43 7.77 -13.28 -2.93
CA PRO A 43 8.49 -14.46 -2.46
C PRO A 43 9.48 -14.20 -1.32
N GLN A 44 9.91 -12.95 -1.11
CA GLN A 44 10.75 -12.57 0.04
C GLN A 44 10.00 -12.65 1.38
N GLY A 45 8.66 -12.63 1.35
CA GLY A 45 7.80 -12.87 2.49
C GLY A 45 7.94 -11.83 3.61
N SER A 46 8.24 -10.59 3.28
CA SER A 46 8.40 -9.53 4.30
C SER A 46 7.11 -9.27 5.08
N LEU A 47 5.99 -9.31 4.39
CA LEU A 47 4.66 -9.18 5.00
C LEU A 47 4.34 -10.40 5.88
N GLY A 48 4.64 -11.61 5.39
CA GLY A 48 4.49 -12.86 6.14
C GLY A 48 5.30 -12.86 7.45
N LYS A 49 6.56 -12.41 7.39
CA LYS A 49 7.42 -12.27 8.59
C LYS A 49 6.80 -11.32 9.61
N TRP A 50 6.30 -10.17 9.17
CA TRP A 50 5.59 -9.24 10.05
C TRP A 50 4.37 -9.88 10.69
N PHE A 51 3.56 -10.60 9.91
CA PHE A 51 2.35 -11.26 10.41
C PHE A 51 2.67 -12.36 11.43
N MET A 52 3.74 -13.13 11.21
CA MET A 52 4.22 -14.14 12.18
C MET A 52 4.66 -13.52 13.50
N ILE A 53 5.35 -12.37 13.48
CA ILE A 53 5.71 -11.65 14.70
C ILE A 53 4.43 -11.16 15.40
N ARG A 54 3.51 -10.57 14.64
CA ARG A 54 2.23 -10.08 15.14
C ARG A 54 1.42 -11.17 15.84
N SER A 55 1.35 -12.37 15.27
CA SER A 55 0.59 -13.48 15.84
C SER A 55 1.11 -13.94 17.21
N LYS A 56 2.40 -13.70 17.52
CA LYS A 56 3.02 -14.07 18.79
C LYS A 56 2.78 -13.05 19.92
N ILE A 57 2.43 -11.83 19.61
CA ILE A 57 2.30 -10.74 20.61
C ILE A 57 0.88 -10.53 21.13
N ASN A 58 -0.01 -11.51 20.94
CA ASN A 58 -1.39 -11.50 21.44
C ASN A 58 -2.18 -10.20 21.14
N LEU A 59 -1.77 -9.42 20.17
CA LEU A 59 -2.61 -8.34 19.68
C LEU A 59 -3.82 -8.97 19.00
N LYS A 60 -5.00 -8.56 19.41
CA LYS A 60 -6.22 -8.91 18.69
C LYS A 60 -6.04 -8.43 17.24
N ASN A 61 -5.97 -9.39 16.31
CA ASN A 61 -5.84 -9.07 14.88
C ASN A 61 -7.08 -8.32 14.35
N GLY A 62 -8.13 -8.22 15.20
CA GLY A 62 -9.39 -7.65 14.79
C GLY A 62 -9.92 -8.37 13.55
N ASP A 63 -10.34 -7.59 12.57
CA ASP A 63 -10.85 -8.08 11.30
C ASP A 63 -9.75 -8.17 10.22
N LEU A 64 -8.51 -8.49 10.59
CA LEU A 64 -7.38 -8.67 9.67
C LEU A 64 -7.19 -10.14 9.30
N THR A 65 -7.36 -10.45 8.02
CA THR A 65 -7.01 -11.75 7.43
C THR A 65 -5.72 -11.63 6.62
N PHE A 66 -4.81 -12.61 6.78
CA PHE A 66 -3.58 -12.70 6.02
C PHE A 66 -3.57 -13.94 5.12
N LYS A 67 -3.14 -13.77 3.88
CA LYS A 67 -2.94 -14.83 2.89
C LYS A 67 -1.65 -14.61 2.12
N THR A 68 -1.13 -15.69 1.55
CA THR A 68 -0.06 -15.66 0.57
C THR A 68 -0.60 -16.19 -0.76
N ALA A 69 -0.16 -15.61 -1.86
CA ALA A 69 -0.46 -16.09 -3.19
C ALA A 69 0.70 -15.80 -4.13
N SER A 70 0.81 -16.57 -5.22
CA SER A 70 1.61 -16.14 -6.36
C SER A 70 0.96 -14.92 -7.03
N LEU A 71 1.74 -14.12 -7.76
CA LEU A 71 1.19 -12.95 -8.47
C LEU A 71 0.01 -13.33 -9.38
N TRP A 72 0.11 -14.45 -10.12
CA TRP A 72 -0.98 -14.93 -10.97
C TRP A 72 -2.20 -15.42 -10.17
N GLY A 73 -1.98 -15.97 -8.97
CA GLY A 73 -3.05 -16.42 -8.07
C GLY A 73 -3.76 -15.27 -7.32
N ALA A 74 -3.15 -14.09 -7.26
CA ALA A 74 -3.69 -12.95 -6.52
C ALA A 74 -5.09 -12.55 -6.99
N GLN A 75 -5.38 -12.67 -8.29
CA GLN A 75 -6.70 -12.38 -8.84
C GLN A 75 -7.77 -13.34 -8.31
N TYR A 76 -7.45 -14.61 -8.22
CA TYR A 76 -8.37 -15.63 -7.70
C TYR A 76 -8.61 -15.46 -6.20
N GLU A 77 -7.52 -15.35 -5.43
CA GLU A 77 -7.61 -15.14 -3.97
C GLU A 77 -8.37 -13.85 -3.62
N SER A 78 -8.14 -12.76 -4.34
CA SER A 78 -8.86 -11.52 -4.09
C SER A 78 -10.37 -11.64 -4.32
N LYS A 79 -10.80 -12.42 -5.32
CA LYS A 79 -12.24 -12.71 -5.56
C LYS A 79 -12.87 -13.48 -4.40
N ILE A 80 -12.16 -14.47 -3.84
CA ILE A 80 -12.64 -15.24 -2.69
C ILE A 80 -12.73 -14.32 -1.47
N LEU A 81 -11.68 -13.57 -1.19
CA LEU A 81 -11.61 -12.70 -0.02
C LEU A 81 -12.64 -11.56 -0.02
N LYS A 82 -12.99 -11.05 -1.20
CA LYS A 82 -14.08 -10.05 -1.36
C LYS A 82 -15.45 -10.55 -0.89
N GLN A 83 -15.66 -11.84 -0.76
CA GLN A 83 -16.93 -12.39 -0.25
C GLN A 83 -17.11 -12.16 1.26
N GLN A 84 -16.01 -11.94 2.00
CA GLN A 84 -16.00 -11.86 3.46
C GLN A 84 -15.34 -10.60 4.01
N HIS A 85 -14.72 -9.78 3.14
CA HIS A 85 -13.96 -8.59 3.52
C HIS A 85 -14.39 -7.37 2.72
N ASP A 86 -14.34 -6.21 3.36
CA ASP A 86 -14.67 -4.93 2.73
C ASP A 86 -13.52 -4.41 1.87
N ILE A 87 -12.28 -4.65 2.30
CA ILE A 87 -11.05 -4.27 1.59
C ILE A 87 -10.11 -5.47 1.47
N VAL A 88 -9.56 -5.66 0.29
CA VAL A 88 -8.44 -6.59 0.04
C VAL A 88 -7.24 -5.77 -0.42
N ILE A 89 -6.10 -5.90 0.26
CA ILE A 89 -4.85 -5.24 -0.12
C ILE A 89 -3.89 -6.29 -0.68
N ILE A 90 -3.36 -6.06 -1.89
CA ILE A 90 -2.35 -6.91 -2.51
C ILE A 90 -1.00 -6.20 -2.40
N ASP A 91 -0.07 -6.79 -1.66
CA ASP A 91 1.33 -6.37 -1.62
C ASP A 91 2.12 -7.11 -2.68
N THR A 92 2.82 -6.36 -3.56
CA THR A 92 3.53 -6.94 -4.70
C THR A 92 5.04 -6.91 -4.51
N PRO A 93 5.79 -7.85 -5.14
CA PRO A 93 7.25 -7.85 -5.09
C PRO A 93 7.85 -6.62 -5.79
N PRO A 94 9.13 -6.29 -5.51
CA PRO A 94 9.93 -5.45 -6.40
C PRO A 94 10.17 -6.22 -7.72
N LYS A 95 10.48 -5.50 -8.81
CA LYS A 95 10.68 -6.08 -10.14
C LYS A 95 9.40 -6.76 -10.67
N LEU A 96 8.41 -5.93 -10.92
CA LEU A 96 7.20 -6.34 -11.60
C LEU A 96 7.53 -6.55 -13.08
N GLU A 97 7.88 -7.77 -13.45
CA GLU A 97 7.88 -8.23 -14.83
C GLU A 97 6.43 -8.46 -15.29
N ALA A 98 6.22 -9.03 -16.45
CA ALA A 98 4.88 -9.28 -17.03
C ALA A 98 3.86 -9.91 -16.06
N ASP A 99 4.33 -10.53 -14.98
CA ASP A 99 3.53 -11.25 -13.99
C ASP A 99 2.71 -10.36 -13.03
N ALA A 100 3.00 -9.05 -12.96
CA ALA A 100 2.21 -8.14 -12.10
C ALA A 100 0.81 -7.83 -12.65
N ARG A 101 0.61 -8.07 -13.92
CA ARG A 101 -0.63 -7.76 -14.60
C ARG A 101 -1.87 -8.36 -13.91
N PRO A 102 -1.90 -9.63 -13.50
CA PRO A 102 -3.07 -10.20 -12.82
C PRO A 102 -3.42 -9.49 -11.51
N ALA A 103 -2.42 -9.08 -10.70
CA ALA A 103 -2.65 -8.34 -9.47
C ALA A 103 -3.20 -6.93 -9.75
N ILE A 104 -2.70 -6.27 -10.80
CA ILE A 104 -3.20 -4.96 -11.23
C ILE A 104 -4.63 -5.10 -11.81
N GLU A 105 -4.89 -6.10 -12.63
CA GLU A 105 -6.21 -6.34 -13.21
C GLU A 105 -7.27 -6.69 -12.15
N ALA A 106 -6.88 -7.29 -11.05
CA ALA A 106 -7.77 -7.58 -9.92
C ALA A 106 -8.21 -6.34 -9.15
N SER A 107 -7.46 -5.24 -9.23
CA SER A 107 -7.63 -4.07 -8.38
C SER A 107 -8.75 -3.13 -8.82
N ASP A 108 -9.34 -2.43 -7.85
CA ASP A 108 -10.17 -1.25 -8.04
C ASP A 108 -9.31 0.03 -8.00
N LEU A 109 -8.16 -0.04 -7.29
CA LEU A 109 -7.17 1.02 -7.17
C LEU A 109 -5.75 0.46 -7.19
N VAL A 110 -4.90 1.01 -8.03
CA VAL A 110 -3.44 0.81 -7.99
C VAL A 110 -2.81 1.98 -7.25
N LEU A 111 -2.25 1.70 -6.07
CA LEU A 111 -1.53 2.66 -5.25
C LEU A 111 -0.03 2.50 -5.47
N ILE A 112 0.62 3.54 -5.97
CA ILE A 112 2.03 3.51 -6.35
C ILE A 112 2.84 4.36 -5.37
N PRO A 113 3.55 3.75 -4.40
CA PRO A 113 4.43 4.49 -3.50
C PRO A 113 5.71 4.90 -4.21
N ILE A 114 6.07 6.18 -4.14
CA ILE A 114 7.34 6.72 -4.63
C ILE A 114 8.03 7.51 -3.53
N SER A 115 9.36 7.49 -3.52
CA SER A 115 10.15 8.46 -2.75
C SER A 115 10.51 9.64 -3.68
N PRO A 116 10.78 10.84 -3.17
CA PRO A 116 11.28 11.96 -3.96
C PRO A 116 12.69 11.66 -4.52
N SER A 117 12.74 10.88 -5.60
CA SER A 117 13.99 10.39 -6.22
C SER A 117 13.77 10.15 -7.71
N PRO A 118 14.68 10.61 -8.60
CA PRO A 118 14.57 10.35 -10.04
C PRO A 118 14.48 8.86 -10.39
N VAL A 119 15.18 8.02 -9.66
CA VAL A 119 15.16 6.55 -9.90
C VAL A 119 13.78 5.95 -9.61
N ASP A 120 13.05 6.47 -8.61
CA ASP A 120 11.69 6.04 -8.33
C ASP A 120 10.73 6.45 -9.47
N PHE A 121 11.00 7.60 -10.09
CA PHE A 121 10.18 8.10 -11.19
C PHE A 121 10.25 7.15 -12.39
N TRP A 122 11.45 6.77 -12.83
CA TRP A 122 11.62 5.85 -13.96
C TRP A 122 10.98 4.48 -13.72
N ALA A 123 10.98 4.01 -12.48
CA ALA A 123 10.36 2.74 -12.11
C ALA A 123 8.82 2.80 -12.03
N THR A 124 8.22 3.98 -12.17
CA THR A 124 6.78 4.18 -12.02
C THR A 124 6.03 4.07 -13.35
N GLU A 125 6.63 4.51 -14.45
CA GLU A 125 5.98 4.58 -15.76
C GLU A 125 5.46 3.23 -16.26
N PRO A 126 6.21 2.12 -16.20
CA PRO A 126 5.72 0.82 -16.66
C PRO A 126 4.46 0.35 -15.91
N ILE A 127 4.38 0.65 -14.61
CA ILE A 127 3.21 0.26 -13.79
C ILE A 127 1.99 1.09 -14.20
N ILE A 128 2.19 2.39 -14.43
CA ILE A 128 1.12 3.28 -14.90
C ILE A 128 0.58 2.80 -16.24
N GLU A 129 1.46 2.39 -17.17
CA GLU A 129 1.03 1.87 -18.46
C GLU A 129 0.18 0.60 -18.33
N ILE A 130 0.61 -0.37 -17.51
CA ILE A 130 -0.17 -1.59 -17.27
C ILE A 130 -1.53 -1.22 -16.66
N ALA A 131 -1.56 -0.36 -15.66
CA ALA A 131 -2.78 0.05 -15.00
C ALA A 131 -3.73 0.85 -15.91
N LYS A 132 -3.18 1.73 -16.78
CA LYS A 132 -3.97 2.45 -17.79
C LYS A 132 -4.57 1.49 -18.82
N ARG A 133 -3.80 0.52 -19.33
CA ARG A 133 -4.29 -0.51 -20.26
C ARG A 133 -5.42 -1.36 -19.63
N ALA A 134 -5.29 -1.66 -18.34
CA ALA A 134 -6.30 -2.37 -17.57
C ALA A 134 -7.47 -1.47 -17.11
N LYS A 135 -7.49 -0.19 -17.48
CA LYS A 135 -8.52 0.82 -17.12
C LYS A 135 -8.73 0.92 -15.60
N LYS A 136 -7.64 0.85 -14.82
CA LYS A 136 -7.69 0.92 -13.36
C LYS A 136 -7.50 2.35 -12.86
N ARG A 137 -8.09 2.65 -11.69
CA ARG A 137 -7.77 3.89 -10.99
C ARG A 137 -6.33 3.83 -10.49
N ILE A 138 -5.61 4.94 -10.63
CA ILE A 138 -4.21 5.05 -10.23
C ILE A 138 -4.06 6.21 -9.28
N MET A 139 -3.37 6.00 -8.17
CA MET A 139 -2.94 7.06 -7.27
C MET A 139 -1.45 6.89 -6.91
N ILE A 140 -0.71 7.99 -6.99
CA ILE A 140 0.67 8.04 -6.52
C ILE A 140 0.69 8.51 -5.07
N GLN A 141 1.33 7.72 -4.21
CA GLN A 141 1.60 8.07 -2.82
C GLN A 141 3.06 8.50 -2.65
N ILE A 142 3.28 9.72 -2.19
CA ILE A 142 4.65 10.18 -1.88
C ILE A 142 5.04 9.70 -0.48
N ASN A 143 5.95 8.74 -0.44
CA ASN A 143 6.56 8.18 0.76
C ASN A 143 7.92 8.83 1.05
N ARG A 144 8.39 8.72 2.29
CA ARG A 144 9.68 9.28 2.74
C ARG A 144 9.82 10.76 2.39
N ALA A 145 8.71 11.46 2.39
CA ALA A 145 8.66 12.87 2.04
C ALA A 145 9.44 13.71 3.05
N ASN A 146 10.23 14.64 2.52
CA ASN A 146 10.72 15.80 3.25
C ASN A 146 10.14 17.05 2.56
N PRO A 147 9.09 17.66 3.09
CA PRO A 147 8.41 18.79 2.43
C PRO A 147 9.33 19.98 2.09
N ARG A 148 10.44 20.12 2.82
CA ARG A 148 11.42 21.21 2.62
C ARG A 148 12.50 20.87 1.57
N ALA A 149 12.55 19.63 1.08
CA ALA A 149 13.56 19.24 0.11
C ALA A 149 13.28 19.82 -1.28
N LYS A 150 14.32 20.31 -1.96
CA LYS A 150 14.24 20.83 -3.33
C LYS A 150 13.65 19.80 -4.32
N LEU A 151 13.87 18.52 -4.05
CA LEU A 151 13.34 17.42 -4.86
C LEU A 151 11.81 17.33 -4.85
N MET A 152 11.12 17.86 -3.83
CA MET A 152 9.65 17.84 -3.80
C MET A 152 9.03 18.61 -4.96
N LYS A 153 9.59 19.75 -5.35
CA LYS A 153 9.11 20.52 -6.53
C LYS A 153 9.23 19.68 -7.81
N LYS A 154 10.38 19.00 -7.99
CA LYS A 154 10.59 18.10 -9.14
C LYS A 154 9.63 16.91 -9.11
N THR A 155 9.37 16.34 -7.91
CA THR A 155 8.41 15.25 -7.74
C THR A 155 6.99 15.66 -8.16
N TYR A 156 6.55 16.83 -7.74
CA TYR A 156 5.22 17.32 -8.13
C TYR A 156 5.10 17.59 -9.64
N ALA A 157 6.14 18.19 -10.26
CA ALA A 157 6.17 18.40 -11.70
C ALA A 157 6.09 17.07 -12.45
N TYR A 158 6.92 16.10 -12.07
CA TYR A 158 6.91 14.76 -12.66
C TYR A 158 5.53 14.08 -12.56
N ILE A 159 4.90 14.08 -11.37
CA ILE A 159 3.58 13.47 -11.20
C ILE A 159 2.53 14.17 -12.09
N LYS A 160 2.61 15.48 -12.21
CA LYS A 160 1.74 16.26 -13.10
C LYS A 160 1.90 15.83 -14.55
N ASP A 161 3.14 15.65 -15.02
CA ASP A 161 3.45 15.24 -16.39
C ASP A 161 2.95 13.82 -16.72
N LEU A 162 2.91 12.91 -15.71
CA LEU A 162 2.33 11.58 -15.87
C LEU A 162 0.81 11.59 -16.07
N GLY A 163 0.13 12.69 -15.76
CA GLY A 163 -1.33 12.82 -15.89
C GLY A 163 -2.11 11.87 -14.98
N VAL A 164 -1.56 11.51 -13.82
CA VAL A 164 -2.21 10.64 -12.82
C VAL A 164 -2.46 11.38 -11.52
N LYS A 165 -3.47 10.95 -10.77
CA LYS A 165 -3.76 11.52 -9.45
C LYS A 165 -2.67 11.14 -8.44
N LYS A 166 -2.36 12.05 -7.54
CA LYS A 166 -1.58 11.77 -6.33
C LYS A 166 -2.46 11.95 -5.10
N THR A 167 -2.04 11.35 -4.00
CA THR A 167 -2.61 11.65 -2.68
C THR A 167 -2.19 13.06 -2.23
N ASN A 168 -3.05 13.71 -1.46
CA ASN A 168 -2.71 14.97 -0.79
C ASN A 168 -1.83 14.72 0.44
N THR A 169 -2.05 13.57 1.07
CA THR A 169 -1.29 13.14 2.25
C THR A 169 0.12 12.72 1.87
N LEU A 170 1.11 13.23 2.59
CA LEU A 170 2.51 12.83 2.48
C LEU A 170 2.88 11.91 3.64
N ILE A 171 3.57 10.81 3.35
CA ILE A 171 4.17 9.96 4.39
C ILE A 171 5.62 10.39 4.59
N GLY A 172 5.92 10.93 5.78
CA GLY A 172 7.24 11.43 6.11
C GLY A 172 8.29 10.33 6.30
N HIS A 173 9.57 10.67 6.13
CA HIS A 173 10.68 9.76 6.44
C HIS A 173 10.85 9.64 7.96
N ARG A 174 10.27 8.61 8.57
CA ARG A 174 10.28 8.40 10.03
C ARG A 174 10.71 6.99 10.40
N GLN A 175 11.64 6.88 11.33
CA GLN A 175 12.12 5.58 11.81
C GLN A 175 11.03 4.74 12.50
N ILE A 176 10.00 5.38 13.07
CA ILE A 176 8.92 4.69 13.75
C ILE A 176 8.17 3.70 12.84
N TYR A 177 8.12 3.95 11.52
CA TYR A 177 7.53 3.01 10.57
C TYR A 177 8.28 1.68 10.57
N VAL A 178 9.61 1.73 10.48
CA VAL A 178 10.46 0.53 10.48
C VAL A 178 10.46 -0.13 11.85
N ALA A 179 10.56 0.66 12.92
CA ALA A 179 10.57 0.15 14.29
C ALA A 179 9.25 -0.56 14.65
N SER A 180 8.10 -0.03 14.24
CA SER A 180 6.82 -0.68 14.48
C SER A 180 6.69 -2.00 13.71
N MET A 181 7.16 -2.05 12.46
CA MET A 181 7.16 -3.27 11.66
C MET A 181 7.98 -4.39 12.31
N GLY A 182 9.18 -4.07 12.82
CA GLY A 182 10.02 -5.04 13.52
C GLY A 182 9.39 -5.64 14.79
N GLU A 183 8.39 -4.97 15.36
CA GLU A 183 7.63 -5.43 16.54
C GLU A 183 6.30 -6.12 16.18
N GLY A 184 6.01 -6.37 14.91
CA GLY A 184 4.70 -6.88 14.48
C GLY A 184 3.54 -5.90 14.71
N LYS A 185 3.85 -4.61 14.87
CA LYS A 185 2.90 -3.52 15.12
C LYS A 185 2.84 -2.56 13.94
N THR A 186 1.92 -1.62 14.03
CA THR A 186 1.86 -0.43 13.19
C THR A 186 2.12 0.83 14.01
N VAL A 187 2.31 1.96 13.34
CA VAL A 187 2.49 3.26 14.01
C VAL A 187 1.25 3.66 14.80
N ILE A 188 0.05 3.19 14.38
CA ILE A 188 -1.22 3.45 15.06
C ILE A 188 -1.23 2.81 16.45
N GLU A 189 -0.70 1.60 16.56
CA GLU A 189 -0.63 0.85 17.81
C GLU A 189 0.53 1.30 18.69
N LYS A 190 1.65 1.68 18.07
CA LYS A 190 2.85 2.11 18.80
C LYS A 190 2.75 3.52 19.34
N GLN A 191 2.16 4.44 18.56
CA GLN A 191 2.04 5.85 18.95
C GLN A 191 0.81 6.52 18.29
N ARG A 192 -0.37 6.18 18.81
CA ARG A 192 -1.67 6.57 18.22
C ARG A 192 -1.82 8.08 17.96
N LYS A 193 -1.28 8.93 18.83
CA LYS A 193 -1.31 10.39 18.69
C LYS A 193 -0.10 10.96 17.93
N GLY A 194 0.81 10.10 17.50
CA GLY A 194 2.02 10.50 16.81
C GLY A 194 1.76 10.95 15.36
N LYS A 195 2.66 11.76 14.83
CA LYS A 195 2.54 12.32 13.48
C LYS A 195 2.45 11.23 12.40
N ALA A 196 3.19 10.12 12.56
CA ALA A 196 3.10 8.98 11.64
C ALA A 196 1.71 8.34 11.64
N ALA A 197 1.08 8.18 12.80
CA ALA A 197 -0.27 7.65 12.89
C ALA A 197 -1.31 8.61 12.26
N GLN A 198 -1.13 9.92 12.44
CA GLN A 198 -1.97 10.94 11.79
C GLN A 198 -1.83 10.93 10.27
N GLU A 199 -0.59 10.76 9.75
CA GLU A 199 -0.35 10.61 8.32
C GLU A 199 -1.07 9.39 7.74
N ILE A 200 -0.99 8.24 8.40
CA ILE A 200 -1.68 7.01 7.97
C ILE A 200 -3.20 7.15 8.08
N ALA A 201 -3.72 7.75 9.14
CA ALA A 201 -5.14 8.01 9.29
C ALA A 201 -5.68 8.91 8.15
N ALA A 202 -4.98 10.00 7.86
CA ALA A 202 -5.34 10.91 6.76
C ALA A 202 -5.30 10.19 5.40
N LEU A 203 -4.25 9.40 5.15
CA LEU A 203 -4.12 8.64 3.90
C LEU A 203 -5.23 7.60 3.76
N SER A 204 -5.56 6.86 4.82
CA SER A 204 -6.66 5.88 4.77
C SER A 204 -7.99 6.54 4.45
N SER A 205 -8.27 7.71 5.03
CA SER A 205 -9.50 8.46 4.76
C SER A 205 -9.56 8.98 3.32
N GLU A 206 -8.44 9.44 2.77
CA GLU A 206 -8.36 9.90 1.39
C GLU A 206 -8.58 8.75 0.40
N ILE A 207 -7.98 7.59 0.64
CA ILE A 207 -8.17 6.40 -0.18
C ILE A 207 -9.61 5.90 -0.06
N TYR A 208 -10.16 5.85 1.15
CA TYR A 208 -11.53 5.43 1.40
C TYR A 208 -12.53 6.29 0.60
N SER A 209 -12.40 7.62 0.67
CA SER A 209 -13.25 8.54 -0.10
C SER A 209 -13.07 8.43 -1.61
N THR A 210 -11.92 7.95 -2.08
CA THR A 210 -11.68 7.74 -3.53
C THR A 210 -12.36 6.47 -4.02
N LEU A 211 -12.51 5.47 -3.17
CA LEU A 211 -13.09 4.17 -3.51
C LEU A 211 -14.62 4.14 -3.42
N HIS A 212 -15.17 5.07 -2.68
CA HIS A 212 -16.60 5.22 -2.42
C HIS A 212 -17.11 6.59 -2.82
#